data_a739895afe7370a6514632287a5a19c8
#
_entry.id   a739895afe7370a6514632287a5a19c8
#
_cell.length_a   1.000
_cell.length_b   1.000
_cell.length_c   1.000
_cell.angle_alpha   90.00
_cell.angle_beta   90.00
_cell.angle_gamma   90.00
#
_symmetry.space_group_name_H-M   'P 1'
#
loop_
_entity.id
_entity.type
_entity.pdbx_description
1 polymer ?
#
loop_
_entity_poly.entity_id
_entity_poly.type
_entity_poly.pdbx_seq_one_letter_code
_entity_poly.pdbx_strand_id
1 'polypeptide(L)'
;MATPTHFSSNRKRKADDDGNDLDGRMSASPTNSPAFAPRALPAGRITKRARPNVFGRPLSLPRLLETLDTDALRGVLRSMCERHPALVDEVVHTSPRPNVTSALQVLRNYQSNLQSSFPLGGNPGSDYAYNRVRQPMGNLLDALSDFTPHFLPPHESQPSISLSYLDGATDIIHALPRWTTPQNNIERDSAYDEICKAWILVIREAAKRGGGIQLQYGGWDQKLHKHNQNSGGKLQVAVQELGSSLGWMHGPDPQNYGNPGGNELGSIRDQLFSGTYGLGTPVKVGPW
;
A
#
# COMPACT_ATOMS: atom_id res chain seq x y z
N MET A 1 2.03 -4.72 56.74
CA MET A 1 2.42 -6.12 57.11
C MET A 1 2.59 -6.91 55.85
N ALA A 2 3.78 -7.48 55.73
CA ALA A 2 4.28 -8.58 54.90
C ALA A 2 4.72 -8.25 53.48
N THR A 3 5.99 -7.91 53.27
CA THR A 3 6.90 -8.47 52.29
C THR A 3 7.19 -9.94 52.65
N PRO A 4 7.67 -10.83 51.85
CA PRO A 4 8.90 -10.84 51.05
C PRO A 4 8.78 -11.71 49.77
N THR A 5 9.75 -12.07 49.01
CA THR A 5 11.10 -12.57 49.18
C THR A 5 11.79 -12.73 47.83
N HIS A 6 13.04 -12.34 47.78
CA HIS A 6 14.09 -12.73 46.88
C HIS A 6 14.28 -14.25 46.70
N PHE A 7 14.57 -14.69 45.45
CA PHE A 7 15.41 -15.87 45.23
C PHE A 7 16.41 -15.60 44.08
N SER A 8 17.66 -15.33 44.52
CA SER A 8 18.87 -15.43 43.76
C SER A 8 19.32 -16.89 43.72
N SER A 9 19.63 -17.42 42.55
CA SER A 9 20.31 -18.69 42.41
C SER A 9 21.50 -18.58 41.46
N ASN A 10 22.62 -18.23 42.04
CA ASN A 10 23.98 -18.42 41.50
C ASN A 10 24.30 -19.90 41.44
N ARG A 11 24.58 -20.48 40.30
CA ARG A 11 25.27 -21.79 40.16
C ARG A 11 26.60 -21.57 39.43
N LYS A 12 27.65 -21.47 40.21
CA LYS A 12 29.01 -21.72 39.83
C LYS A 12 29.16 -23.22 39.50
N ARG A 13 29.70 -23.58 38.36
CA ARG A 13 30.23 -24.91 38.09
C ARG A 13 31.75 -24.87 38.21
N LYS A 14 32.21 -25.72 39.11
CA LYS A 14 33.58 -26.02 39.49
C LYS A 14 34.18 -26.95 38.44
N ALA A 15 35.42 -26.68 38.04
CA ALA A 15 36.26 -27.57 37.26
C ALA A 15 36.81 -28.63 38.18
N ASP A 16 36.67 -29.86 37.81
CA ASP A 16 37.40 -30.98 38.42
C ASP A 16 38.56 -31.34 37.54
N ASP A 17 39.73 -31.27 38.21
CA ASP A 17 41.05 -31.73 37.81
C ASP A 17 41.11 -33.20 38.25
N ASP A 18 41.50 -34.09 37.34
CA ASP A 18 41.93 -35.42 37.71
C ASP A 18 43.13 -35.83 36.87
N GLY A 19 44.25 -35.84 37.59
CA GLY A 19 45.46 -36.48 37.18
C GLY A 19 45.35 -38.01 37.19
N ASN A 20 46.10 -38.63 36.36
CA ASN A 20 46.56 -39.98 36.59
C ASN A 20 47.94 -40.20 36.02
N ASP A 21 48.93 -40.32 36.94
CA ASP A 21 50.21 -40.94 36.79
C ASP A 21 50.05 -42.45 36.52
N LEU A 22 50.97 -43.01 35.75
CA LEU A 22 51.54 -44.35 35.89
C LEU A 22 52.69 -44.46 34.88
N ASP A 23 53.87 -44.31 35.28
CA ASP A 23 55.00 -45.21 35.75
C ASP A 23 55.14 -46.52 34.97
N GLY A 24 56.36 -46.81 34.50
CA GLY A 24 56.71 -48.08 33.88
C GLY A 24 57.96 -47.94 33.02
N ARG A 25 59.08 -47.70 33.54
CA ARG A 25 60.30 -48.48 33.96
C ARG A 25 60.77 -49.52 32.95
N MET A 26 62.10 -49.42 32.66
CA MET A 26 63.12 -50.44 32.34
C MET A 26 63.31 -50.74 30.84
N SER A 27 64.49 -50.89 30.29
CA SER A 27 65.81 -51.20 30.78
C SER A 27 66.85 -51.20 29.62
N ALA A 28 68.05 -50.70 29.94
CA ALA A 28 69.42 -51.07 29.56
C ALA A 28 69.77 -51.67 28.17
N SER A 29 70.52 -50.93 27.38
CA SER A 29 71.90 -51.08 26.94
C SER A 29 72.36 -52.37 26.20
N PRO A 30 73.58 -52.38 25.58
CA PRO A 30 74.19 -51.48 24.61
C PRO A 30 74.74 -52.27 23.41
N THR A 31 74.98 -51.67 22.26
CA THR A 31 76.09 -52.16 21.36
C THR A 31 76.52 -51.05 20.39
N ASN A 32 77.81 -51.00 20.31
CA ASN A 32 78.71 -50.12 19.55
C ASN A 32 78.47 -50.14 18.02
N SER A 33 78.74 -48.94 17.45
CA SER A 33 79.52 -48.64 16.23
C SER A 33 78.71 -48.14 15.05
N PRO A 34 79.34 -47.44 14.11
CA PRO A 34 80.26 -46.31 14.18
C PRO A 34 79.66 -45.04 13.56
N ALA A 35 80.36 -43.95 13.73
CA ALA A 35 80.05 -42.59 13.31
C ALA A 35 79.58 -42.44 11.88
N PHE A 36 78.37 -41.97 11.77
CA PHE A 36 77.91 -41.15 10.60
C PHE A 36 77.55 -39.74 11.07
N ALA A 37 78.18 -38.77 10.38
CA ALA A 37 78.02 -37.38 10.68
C ALA A 37 76.52 -36.99 10.81
N PRO A 38 76.08 -36.17 11.76
CA PRO A 38 74.75 -35.76 11.90
C PRO A 38 74.40 -34.74 10.77
N ARG A 39 73.67 -35.23 9.80
CA ARG A 39 73.03 -34.35 8.85
C ARG A 39 72.02 -33.54 9.62
N ALA A 40 72.31 -32.24 9.81
CA ALA A 40 71.42 -31.32 10.44
C ALA A 40 70.09 -31.30 9.68
N LEU A 41 69.05 -31.88 10.27
CA LEU A 41 67.66 -31.68 9.78
C LEU A 41 67.31 -30.19 9.92
N PRO A 42 66.86 -29.55 8.86
CA PRO A 42 66.41 -28.20 9.02
C PRO A 42 65.27 -28.21 10.02
N ALA A 43 65.42 -27.48 11.11
CA ALA A 43 64.42 -27.27 12.10
C ALA A 43 63.19 -26.71 11.36
N GLY A 44 62.11 -27.48 11.28
CA GLY A 44 60.87 -27.05 10.78
C GLY A 44 60.44 -25.82 11.55
N ARG A 45 60.68 -24.66 10.99
CA ARG A 45 60.04 -23.42 11.50
C ARG A 45 58.54 -23.69 11.52
N ILE A 46 58.03 -23.98 12.70
CA ILE A 46 56.61 -23.86 12.97
C ILE A 46 56.31 -22.36 12.78
N THR A 47 56.03 -21.98 11.55
CA THR A 47 55.43 -20.69 11.29
C THR A 47 54.14 -20.70 12.10
N LYS A 48 54.16 -20.05 13.26
CA LYS A 48 52.90 -19.69 13.95
C LYS A 48 52.02 -19.04 12.89
N ARG A 49 50.99 -19.76 12.47
CA ARG A 49 49.98 -19.23 11.60
C ARG A 49 49.55 -17.93 12.26
N ALA A 50 49.97 -16.80 11.70
CA ALA A 50 49.48 -15.50 12.13
C ALA A 50 47.95 -15.65 12.11
N ARG A 51 47.32 -15.63 13.28
CA ARG A 51 45.87 -15.57 13.36
C ARG A 51 45.50 -14.35 12.52
N PRO A 52 44.74 -14.53 11.44
CA PRO A 52 44.32 -13.36 10.68
C PRO A 52 43.66 -12.42 11.68
N ASN A 53 44.21 -11.22 11.74
CA ASN A 53 43.67 -10.18 12.59
C ASN A 53 42.18 -10.03 12.16
N VAL A 54 41.26 -10.53 12.98
CA VAL A 54 39.81 -10.49 12.70
C VAL A 54 39.32 -9.07 13.00
N PHE A 55 40.00 -8.07 12.49
CA PHE A 55 39.42 -6.79 12.21
C PHE A 55 38.65 -7.01 10.92
N GLY A 56 37.35 -7.34 11.10
CA GLY A 56 36.46 -7.59 10.00
C GLY A 56 36.53 -6.45 9.01
N ARG A 57 36.70 -6.78 7.76
CA ARG A 57 36.50 -5.81 6.68
C ARG A 57 35.14 -5.12 6.92
N PRO A 58 35.03 -3.78 6.92
CA PRO A 58 33.74 -3.15 7.08
C PRO A 58 32.76 -3.73 6.05
N LEU A 59 31.56 -4.03 6.48
CA LEU A 59 30.54 -4.62 5.63
C LEU A 59 30.29 -3.67 4.45
N SER A 60 30.32 -4.19 3.23
CA SER A 60 30.04 -3.37 2.05
C SER A 60 28.58 -2.90 2.08
N LEU A 61 28.33 -1.68 1.57
CA LEU A 61 26.98 -1.10 1.55
C LEU A 61 25.93 -2.05 0.97
N PRO A 62 26.13 -2.74 -0.19
CA PRO A 62 25.12 -3.66 -0.70
C PRO A 62 24.75 -4.75 0.31
N ARG A 63 25.75 -5.37 0.95
CA ARG A 63 25.49 -6.40 1.96
C ARG A 63 24.84 -5.87 3.23
N LEU A 64 25.17 -4.64 3.63
CA LEU A 64 24.50 -3.99 4.74
C LEU A 64 23.02 -3.77 4.42
N LEU A 65 22.71 -3.28 3.21
CA LEU A 65 21.33 -3.07 2.78
C LEU A 65 20.52 -4.37 2.71
N GLU A 66 21.15 -5.50 2.33
CA GLU A 66 20.50 -6.82 2.34
C GLU A 66 20.15 -7.32 3.74
N THR A 67 20.84 -6.84 4.78
CA THR A 67 20.59 -7.25 6.18
C THR A 67 19.57 -6.38 6.90
N LEU A 68 19.22 -5.23 6.33
CA LEU A 68 18.25 -4.32 6.92
C LEU A 68 16.82 -4.74 6.55
N ASP A 69 15.93 -4.67 7.52
CA ASP A 69 14.50 -4.79 7.25
C ASP A 69 13.95 -3.51 6.57
N THR A 70 12.72 -3.58 6.09
CA THR A 70 12.09 -2.47 5.37
C THR A 70 11.92 -1.22 6.23
N ASP A 71 11.71 -1.36 7.53
CA ASP A 71 11.50 -0.23 8.43
C ASP A 71 12.83 0.44 8.80
N ALA A 72 13.89 -0.36 8.99
CA ALA A 72 15.24 0.14 9.17
C ALA A 72 15.74 0.86 7.90
N LEU A 73 15.49 0.33 6.69
CA LEU A 73 15.80 1.00 5.43
C LEU A 73 15.09 2.34 5.29
N ARG A 74 13.79 2.40 5.61
CA ARG A 74 13.03 3.66 5.63
C ARG A 74 13.59 4.64 6.64
N GLY A 75 13.96 4.16 7.83
CA GLY A 75 14.58 4.97 8.88
C GLY A 75 15.91 5.58 8.44
N VAL A 76 16.78 4.78 7.84
CA VAL A 76 18.06 5.26 7.30
C VAL A 76 17.86 6.30 6.21
N LEU A 77 16.98 6.01 5.23
CA LEU A 77 16.69 6.93 4.13
C LEU A 77 16.13 8.26 4.65
N ARG A 78 15.17 8.22 5.59
CA ARG A 78 14.61 9.42 6.20
C ARG A 78 15.69 10.24 6.91
N SER A 79 16.53 9.60 7.72
CA SER A 79 17.63 10.25 8.41
C SER A 79 18.67 10.85 7.46
N MET A 80 18.90 10.23 6.29
CA MET A 80 19.78 10.80 5.25
C MET A 80 19.14 12.05 4.62
N CYS A 81 17.85 12.00 4.29
CA CYS A 81 17.12 13.14 3.73
C CYS A 81 17.03 14.31 4.72
N GLU A 82 16.85 14.03 6.02
CA GLU A 82 16.83 15.06 7.07
C GLU A 82 18.18 15.76 7.19
N ARG A 83 19.28 15.05 7.05
CA ARG A 83 20.64 15.61 7.09
C ARG A 83 21.05 16.30 5.80
N HIS A 84 20.52 15.86 4.68
CA HIS A 84 20.87 16.33 3.35
C HIS A 84 19.61 16.63 2.53
N PRO A 85 18.99 17.82 2.72
CA PRO A 85 17.74 18.17 2.04
C PRO A 85 17.81 18.08 0.52
N ALA A 86 18.99 18.30 -0.10
CA ALA A 86 19.18 18.17 -1.53
C ALA A 86 18.91 16.73 -2.05
N LEU A 87 19.04 15.71 -1.21
CA LEU A 87 18.73 14.34 -1.60
C LEU A 87 17.23 14.06 -1.68
N VAL A 88 16.40 14.88 -1.05
CA VAL A 88 14.94 14.68 -1.06
C VAL A 88 14.40 14.71 -2.48
N ASP A 89 14.78 15.71 -3.26
CA ASP A 89 14.32 15.85 -4.65
C ASP A 89 14.82 14.69 -5.51
N GLU A 90 16.08 14.27 -5.32
CA GLU A 90 16.65 13.12 -6.04
C GLU A 90 15.91 11.83 -5.69
N VAL A 91 15.63 11.57 -4.43
CA VAL A 91 14.87 10.41 -3.97
C VAL A 91 13.45 10.42 -4.54
N VAL A 92 12.77 11.57 -4.51
CA VAL A 92 11.41 11.71 -5.07
C VAL A 92 11.41 11.43 -6.58
N HIS A 93 12.38 11.96 -7.32
CA HIS A 93 12.45 11.75 -8.77
C HIS A 93 12.88 10.33 -9.16
N THR A 94 13.70 9.67 -8.34
CA THR A 94 14.21 8.32 -8.61
C THR A 94 13.24 7.25 -8.15
N SER A 95 12.39 7.57 -7.17
CA SER A 95 11.44 6.61 -6.61
C SER A 95 10.40 6.17 -7.65
N PRO A 96 10.09 4.87 -7.71
CA PRO A 96 9.01 4.39 -8.56
C PRO A 96 7.68 4.97 -8.12
N ARG A 97 6.80 5.25 -9.09
CA ARG A 97 5.46 5.74 -8.77
C ARG A 97 4.70 4.72 -7.91
N PRO A 98 3.95 5.17 -6.89
CA PRO A 98 3.12 4.27 -6.09
C PRO A 98 2.05 3.64 -6.99
N ASN A 99 1.84 2.33 -6.85
CA ASN A 99 0.70 1.66 -7.48
C ASN A 99 -0.52 1.67 -6.55
N VAL A 100 -1.71 1.42 -7.11
CA VAL A 100 -2.97 1.44 -6.35
C VAL A 100 -2.92 0.49 -5.17
N THR A 101 -2.40 -0.72 -5.37
CA THR A 101 -2.32 -1.75 -4.31
C THR A 101 -1.45 -1.30 -3.15
N SER A 102 -0.26 -0.75 -3.44
CA SER A 102 0.67 -0.28 -2.40
C SER A 102 0.12 0.94 -1.65
N ALA A 103 -0.50 1.89 -2.35
CA ALA A 103 -1.11 3.06 -1.73
C ALA A 103 -2.29 2.66 -0.82
N LEU A 104 -3.21 1.82 -1.31
CA LEU A 104 -4.31 1.33 -0.50
C LEU A 104 -3.83 0.47 0.69
N GLN A 105 -2.74 -0.28 0.54
CA GLN A 105 -2.16 -1.02 1.66
C GLN A 105 -1.64 -0.09 2.75
N VAL A 106 -0.96 1.00 2.38
CA VAL A 106 -0.51 2.01 3.35
C VAL A 106 -1.71 2.65 4.07
N LEU A 107 -2.75 3.04 3.34
CA LEU A 107 -3.98 3.59 3.91
C LEU A 107 -4.68 2.60 4.87
N ARG A 108 -4.73 1.31 4.52
CA ARG A 108 -5.25 0.25 5.41
C ARG A 108 -4.41 0.09 6.68
N ASN A 109 -3.09 0.27 6.60
CA ASN A 109 -2.23 0.25 7.78
C ASN A 109 -2.57 1.42 8.73
N TYR A 110 -2.77 2.63 8.19
CA TYR A 110 -3.26 3.77 9.00
C TYR A 110 -4.65 3.49 9.58
N GLN A 111 -5.56 2.88 8.82
CA GLN A 111 -6.88 2.47 9.30
C GLN A 111 -6.78 1.45 10.44
N SER A 112 -5.89 0.46 10.33
CA SER A 112 -5.63 -0.52 11.40
C SER A 112 -5.08 0.15 12.66
N ASN A 113 -4.16 1.12 12.51
CA ASN A 113 -3.66 1.91 13.62
C ASN A 113 -4.76 2.74 14.29
N LEU A 114 -5.65 3.33 13.50
CA LEU A 114 -6.83 4.01 14.00
C LEU A 114 -7.72 3.06 14.82
N GLN A 115 -8.03 1.89 14.28
CA GLN A 115 -8.85 0.89 14.95
C GLN A 115 -8.23 0.40 16.27
N SER A 116 -6.92 0.14 16.28
CA SER A 116 -6.19 -0.29 17.48
C SER A 116 -6.11 0.79 18.57
N SER A 117 -6.29 2.05 18.19
CA SER A 117 -6.25 3.20 19.11
C SER A 117 -7.55 3.44 19.86
N PHE A 118 -8.65 2.75 19.49
CA PHE A 118 -9.91 2.86 20.22
C PHE A 118 -9.78 2.31 21.64
N PRO A 119 -10.44 2.96 22.61
CA PRO A 119 -10.46 2.46 23.98
C PRO A 119 -11.20 1.12 24.06
N LEU A 120 -10.68 0.21 24.85
CA LEU A 120 -11.34 -1.05 25.15
C LEU A 120 -12.59 -0.76 25.99
N GLY A 121 -13.76 -1.01 25.43
CA GLY A 121 -15.05 -0.77 26.07
C GLY A 121 -15.56 0.68 25.91
N GLY A 122 -16.82 0.89 26.28
CA GLY A 122 -17.49 2.18 26.15
C GLY A 122 -18.14 2.41 24.78
N ASN A 123 -18.69 3.62 24.58
CA ASN A 123 -19.32 4.02 23.33
C ASN A 123 -18.25 4.53 22.33
N PRO A 124 -18.04 3.85 21.19
CA PRO A 124 -17.04 4.25 20.21
C PRO A 124 -17.36 5.61 19.55
N GLY A 125 -18.61 6.09 19.60
CA GLY A 125 -19.01 7.39 19.06
C GLY A 125 -18.90 8.56 20.05
N SER A 126 -18.39 8.33 21.27
CA SER A 126 -18.29 9.35 22.31
C SER A 126 -17.15 10.33 22.07
N ASP A 127 -17.25 11.53 22.69
CA ASP A 127 -16.17 12.54 22.62
C ASP A 127 -14.87 12.05 23.28
N TYR A 128 -14.95 11.17 24.26
CA TYR A 128 -13.78 10.53 24.85
C TYR A 128 -13.04 9.66 23.83
N ALA A 129 -13.78 8.82 23.10
CA ALA A 129 -13.19 8.01 22.04
C ALA A 129 -12.59 8.89 20.93
N TYR A 130 -13.32 9.95 20.51
CA TYR A 130 -12.83 10.91 19.51
C TYR A 130 -11.49 11.53 19.92
N ASN A 131 -11.38 12.08 21.10
CA ASN A 131 -10.16 12.72 21.57
C ASN A 131 -8.96 11.77 21.59
N ARG A 132 -9.20 10.49 21.84
CA ARG A 132 -8.16 9.46 21.84
C ARG A 132 -7.70 9.07 20.42
N VAL A 133 -8.61 9.01 19.47
CA VAL A 133 -8.32 8.56 18.10
C VAL A 133 -8.13 9.69 17.11
N ARG A 134 -8.30 10.94 17.53
CA ARG A 134 -8.19 12.12 16.66
C ARG A 134 -6.86 12.16 15.88
N GLN A 135 -5.75 11.91 16.56
CA GLN A 135 -4.44 11.95 15.90
C GLN A 135 -4.26 10.83 14.87
N PRO A 136 -4.55 9.53 15.18
CA PRO A 136 -4.52 8.48 14.16
C PRO A 136 -5.50 8.72 13.00
N MET A 137 -6.67 9.33 13.26
CA MET A 137 -7.64 9.69 12.25
C MET A 137 -7.10 10.80 11.33
N GLY A 138 -6.52 11.86 11.89
CA GLY A 138 -5.86 12.91 11.13
C GLY A 138 -4.74 12.35 10.24
N ASN A 139 -3.87 11.49 10.78
CA ASN A 139 -2.80 10.86 10.00
C ASN A 139 -3.34 10.03 8.81
N LEU A 140 -4.50 9.35 8.98
CA LEU A 140 -5.14 8.63 7.89
C LEU A 140 -5.69 9.57 6.82
N LEU A 141 -6.36 10.66 7.24
CA LEU A 141 -6.94 11.65 6.32
C LEU A 141 -5.86 12.44 5.58
N ASP A 142 -4.78 12.82 6.25
CA ASP A 142 -3.62 13.46 5.62
C ASP A 142 -3.00 12.54 4.57
N ALA A 143 -2.78 11.26 4.90
CA ALA A 143 -2.26 10.28 3.94
C ALA A 143 -3.21 10.07 2.75
N LEU A 144 -4.53 10.09 2.98
CA LEU A 144 -5.53 10.01 1.90
C LEU A 144 -5.44 11.23 0.97
N SER A 145 -5.33 12.42 1.54
CA SER A 145 -5.18 13.68 0.80
C SER A 145 -3.87 13.73 0.00
N ASP A 146 -2.77 13.20 0.57
CA ASP A 146 -1.47 13.12 -0.10
C ASP A 146 -1.48 12.15 -1.29
N PHE A 147 -2.08 10.96 -1.15
CA PHE A 147 -2.10 9.97 -2.22
C PHE A 147 -3.08 10.29 -3.34
N THR A 148 -4.21 10.91 -3.04
CA THR A 148 -5.29 11.11 -4.02
C THR A 148 -4.83 11.82 -5.28
N PRO A 149 -4.08 12.95 -5.25
CA PRO A 149 -3.64 13.64 -6.45
C PRO A 149 -2.78 12.79 -7.41
N HIS A 150 -2.01 11.82 -6.88
CA HIS A 150 -1.15 10.97 -7.70
C HIS A 150 -1.93 10.02 -8.62
N PHE A 151 -3.18 9.71 -8.26
CA PHE A 151 -4.08 8.83 -9.02
C PHE A 151 -5.13 9.59 -9.81
N LEU A 152 -5.06 10.93 -9.83
CA LEU A 152 -5.99 11.77 -10.58
C LEU A 152 -5.34 12.36 -11.84
N PRO A 153 -6.13 12.69 -12.88
CA PRO A 153 -5.65 13.49 -14.00
C PRO A 153 -5.09 14.85 -13.51
N PRO A 154 -3.99 15.37 -14.05
CA PRO A 154 -3.25 14.86 -15.22
C PRO A 154 -2.19 13.79 -14.89
N HIS A 155 -1.91 13.50 -13.60
CA HIS A 155 -0.84 12.59 -13.19
C HIS A 155 -1.09 11.14 -13.62
N GLU A 156 -2.36 10.69 -13.56
CA GLU A 156 -2.76 9.39 -14.06
C GLU A 156 -3.61 9.55 -15.33
N SER A 157 -3.17 8.86 -16.38
CA SER A 157 -3.82 8.93 -17.69
C SER A 157 -4.89 7.84 -17.88
N GLN A 158 -4.84 6.77 -17.10
CA GLN A 158 -5.75 5.63 -17.23
C GLN A 158 -6.93 5.74 -16.25
N PRO A 159 -8.15 6.00 -16.73
CA PRO A 159 -9.31 6.14 -15.86
C PRO A 159 -9.60 4.92 -14.98
N SER A 160 -9.30 3.71 -15.48
CA SER A 160 -9.49 2.47 -14.73
C SER A 160 -8.62 2.39 -13.47
N ILE A 161 -7.39 2.89 -13.53
CA ILE A 161 -6.48 2.97 -12.38
C ILE A 161 -7.01 3.97 -11.36
N SER A 162 -7.39 5.18 -11.84
CA SER A 162 -7.99 6.22 -10.99
C SER A 162 -9.24 5.72 -10.28
N LEU A 163 -10.16 5.11 -11.02
CA LEU A 163 -11.41 4.57 -10.48
C LEU A 163 -11.16 3.45 -9.46
N SER A 164 -10.19 2.56 -9.72
CA SER A 164 -9.82 1.51 -8.78
C SER A 164 -9.24 2.06 -7.48
N TYR A 165 -8.47 3.14 -7.56
CA TYR A 165 -7.98 3.83 -6.37
C TYR A 165 -9.14 4.49 -5.60
N LEU A 166 -10.00 5.23 -6.29
CA LEU A 166 -11.14 5.93 -5.68
C LEU A 166 -12.13 4.97 -5.01
N ASP A 167 -12.39 3.80 -5.60
CA ASP A 167 -13.20 2.72 -5.02
C ASP A 167 -12.64 2.31 -3.65
N GLY A 168 -11.36 1.91 -3.60
CA GLY A 168 -10.72 1.51 -2.35
C GLY A 168 -10.55 2.65 -1.33
N ALA A 169 -10.28 3.87 -1.79
CA ALA A 169 -10.17 5.06 -0.92
C ALA A 169 -11.53 5.42 -0.30
N THR A 170 -12.61 5.32 -1.10
CA THR A 170 -13.97 5.57 -0.60
C THR A 170 -14.39 4.52 0.43
N ASP A 171 -14.02 3.24 0.25
CA ASP A 171 -14.26 2.19 1.25
C ASP A 171 -13.56 2.50 2.58
N ILE A 172 -12.35 3.04 2.55
CA ILE A 172 -11.63 3.46 3.75
C ILE A 172 -12.37 4.61 4.47
N ILE A 173 -12.90 5.58 3.73
CA ILE A 173 -13.70 6.68 4.31
C ILE A 173 -15.00 6.14 4.92
N HIS A 174 -15.66 5.15 4.30
CA HIS A 174 -16.84 4.52 4.88
C HIS A 174 -16.56 3.84 6.22
N ALA A 175 -15.36 3.31 6.40
CA ALA A 175 -14.95 2.66 7.63
C ALA A 175 -14.58 3.62 8.76
N LEU A 176 -14.56 4.94 8.50
CA LEU A 176 -14.34 5.94 9.55
C LEU A 176 -15.53 5.99 10.51
N PRO A 177 -15.27 6.17 11.81
CA PRO A 177 -16.32 6.23 12.81
C PRO A 177 -17.24 7.43 12.61
N ARG A 178 -18.49 7.26 13.03
CA ARG A 178 -19.46 8.36 13.11
C ARG A 178 -19.59 8.78 14.58
N TRP A 179 -19.36 10.05 14.82
CA TRP A 179 -19.38 10.63 16.15
C TRP A 179 -20.76 11.15 16.53
N THR A 180 -21.08 11.07 17.82
CA THR A 180 -22.34 11.61 18.37
C THR A 180 -22.38 13.12 18.26
N THR A 181 -21.24 13.78 18.53
CA THR A 181 -21.08 15.23 18.42
C THR A 181 -20.85 15.62 16.95
N PRO A 182 -21.73 16.46 16.35
CA PRO A 182 -21.64 16.82 14.91
C PRO A 182 -20.29 17.43 14.52
N GLN A 183 -19.69 18.26 15.37
CA GLN A 183 -18.42 18.93 15.13
C GLN A 183 -17.29 17.94 14.86
N ASN A 184 -17.31 16.78 15.50
CA ASN A 184 -16.31 15.74 15.35
C ASN A 184 -16.43 14.97 14.01
N ASN A 185 -17.51 15.18 13.26
CA ASN A 185 -17.71 14.58 11.94
C ASN A 185 -17.20 15.47 10.78
N ILE A 186 -16.81 16.72 11.05
CA ILE A 186 -16.41 17.68 10.01
C ILE A 186 -15.25 17.15 9.16
N GLU A 187 -14.23 16.57 9.77
CA GLU A 187 -13.06 16.02 9.07
C GLU A 187 -13.46 14.87 8.12
N ARG A 188 -14.35 13.96 8.59
CA ARG A 188 -14.89 12.89 7.77
C ARG A 188 -15.75 13.42 6.63
N ASP A 189 -16.56 14.42 6.90
CA ASP A 189 -17.44 15.01 5.91
C ASP A 189 -16.63 15.75 4.84
N SER A 190 -15.55 16.44 5.22
CA SER A 190 -14.59 17.04 4.28
C SER A 190 -13.92 15.98 3.40
N ALA A 191 -13.56 14.82 3.96
CA ALA A 191 -12.99 13.73 3.17
C ALA A 191 -13.98 13.19 2.12
N TYR A 192 -15.29 13.13 2.44
CA TYR A 192 -16.32 12.78 1.45
C TYR A 192 -16.43 13.83 0.34
N ASP A 193 -16.32 15.12 0.67
CA ASP A 193 -16.39 16.20 -0.32
C ASP A 193 -15.17 16.16 -1.25
N GLU A 194 -13.98 15.90 -0.72
CA GLU A 194 -12.77 15.77 -1.51
C GLU A 194 -12.81 14.56 -2.45
N ILE A 195 -13.21 13.40 -1.94
CA ILE A 195 -13.30 12.19 -2.77
C ILE A 195 -14.42 12.31 -3.81
N CYS A 196 -15.53 12.98 -3.49
CA CYS A 196 -16.60 13.28 -4.45
C CYS A 196 -16.08 14.12 -5.62
N LYS A 197 -15.32 15.18 -5.33
CA LYS A 197 -14.68 16.01 -6.37
C LYS A 197 -13.71 15.19 -7.22
N ALA A 198 -12.96 14.29 -6.60
CA ALA A 198 -12.04 13.39 -7.29
C ALA A 198 -12.79 12.43 -8.25
N TRP A 199 -13.88 11.83 -7.81
CA TRP A 199 -14.76 11.02 -8.66
C TRP A 199 -15.27 11.81 -9.87
N ILE A 200 -15.81 13.02 -9.66
CA ILE A 200 -16.30 13.90 -10.71
C ILE A 200 -15.21 14.22 -11.74
N LEU A 201 -14.01 14.54 -11.27
CA LEU A 201 -12.88 14.85 -12.15
C LEU A 201 -12.52 13.67 -13.05
N VAL A 202 -12.42 12.46 -12.48
CA VAL A 202 -12.09 11.24 -13.24
C VAL A 202 -13.19 10.87 -14.23
N ILE A 203 -14.45 10.96 -13.84
CA ILE A 203 -15.61 10.68 -14.71
C ILE A 203 -15.62 11.64 -15.90
N ARG A 204 -15.44 12.94 -15.66
CA ARG A 204 -15.38 13.95 -16.73
C ARG A 204 -14.24 13.71 -17.71
N GLU A 205 -13.07 13.38 -17.18
CA GLU A 205 -11.92 13.13 -18.03
C GLU A 205 -12.07 11.82 -18.83
N ALA A 206 -12.63 10.79 -18.22
CA ALA A 206 -12.97 9.54 -18.90
C ALA A 206 -14.00 9.78 -20.02
N ALA A 207 -15.03 10.58 -19.77
CA ALA A 207 -16.06 10.93 -20.77
C ALA A 207 -15.46 11.68 -21.97
N LYS A 208 -14.58 12.67 -21.74
CA LYS A 208 -13.88 13.41 -22.81
C LYS A 208 -13.07 12.50 -23.74
N ARG A 209 -12.51 11.42 -23.21
CA ARG A 209 -11.71 10.46 -23.98
C ARG A 209 -12.53 9.37 -24.66
N GLY A 210 -13.85 9.49 -24.69
CA GLY A 210 -14.74 8.47 -25.25
C GLY A 210 -14.89 7.21 -24.36
N GLY A 211 -14.46 7.30 -23.09
CA GLY A 211 -14.44 6.19 -22.14
C GLY A 211 -15.79 5.88 -21.50
N GLY A 212 -16.92 6.43 -21.97
CA GLY A 212 -18.23 6.11 -21.43
C GLY A 212 -18.55 4.61 -21.45
N ILE A 213 -18.11 3.91 -22.49
CA ILE A 213 -18.20 2.44 -22.59
C ILE A 213 -17.41 1.78 -21.46
N GLN A 214 -16.20 2.24 -21.17
CA GLN A 214 -15.37 1.66 -20.08
C GLN A 214 -15.99 1.90 -18.70
N LEU A 215 -16.65 3.05 -18.49
CA LEU A 215 -17.36 3.35 -17.25
C LEU A 215 -18.53 2.37 -17.02
N GLN A 216 -19.27 2.05 -18.09
CA GLN A 216 -20.42 1.13 -18.03
C GLN A 216 -19.97 -0.34 -17.89
N TYR A 217 -19.06 -0.81 -18.74
CA TYR A 217 -18.60 -2.20 -18.71
C TYR A 217 -17.76 -2.53 -17.46
N GLY A 218 -17.14 -1.54 -16.84
CA GLY A 218 -16.41 -1.70 -15.58
C GLY A 218 -17.31 -1.81 -14.35
N GLY A 219 -18.63 -1.66 -14.48
CA GLY A 219 -19.58 -1.69 -13.36
C GLY A 219 -19.39 -0.53 -12.38
N TRP A 220 -18.78 0.58 -12.85
CA TRP A 220 -18.47 1.73 -12.00
C TRP A 220 -19.72 2.51 -11.58
N ASP A 221 -20.78 2.42 -12.38
CA ASP A 221 -22.10 2.92 -12.06
C ASP A 221 -22.66 2.26 -10.79
N GLN A 222 -22.68 0.94 -10.75
CA GLN A 222 -23.16 0.17 -9.60
C GLN A 222 -22.31 0.42 -8.35
N LYS A 223 -20.98 0.47 -8.51
CA LYS A 223 -20.05 0.75 -7.41
C LYS A 223 -20.27 2.14 -6.83
N LEU A 224 -20.34 3.16 -7.67
CA LEU A 224 -20.56 4.53 -7.22
C LEU A 224 -21.94 4.72 -6.57
N HIS A 225 -22.99 4.07 -7.09
CA HIS A 225 -24.30 4.04 -6.44
C HIS A 225 -24.24 3.40 -5.05
N LYS A 226 -23.53 2.28 -4.91
CA LYS A 226 -23.31 1.62 -3.60
C LYS A 226 -22.58 2.55 -2.64
N HIS A 227 -21.51 3.21 -3.08
CA HIS A 227 -20.80 4.18 -2.26
C HIS A 227 -21.68 5.37 -1.86
N ASN A 228 -22.53 5.85 -2.77
CA ASN A 228 -23.48 6.91 -2.46
C ASN A 228 -24.50 6.50 -1.39
N GLN A 229 -25.03 5.28 -1.47
CA GLN A 229 -25.90 4.72 -0.42
C GLN A 229 -25.18 4.61 0.92
N ASN A 230 -23.97 4.06 0.94
CA ASN A 230 -23.18 3.90 2.17
C ASN A 230 -22.81 5.23 2.82
N SER A 231 -22.58 6.27 2.02
CA SER A 231 -22.27 7.63 2.50
C SER A 231 -23.49 8.42 3.00
N GLY A 232 -24.71 7.93 2.76
CA GLY A 232 -25.94 8.66 3.04
C GLY A 232 -26.17 9.80 2.05
N GLY A 233 -25.80 9.61 0.78
CA GLY A 233 -26.05 10.56 -0.30
C GLY A 233 -24.93 11.59 -0.55
N LYS A 234 -23.79 11.51 0.15
CA LYS A 234 -22.70 12.49 0.01
C LYS A 234 -22.00 12.46 -1.37
N LEU A 235 -22.14 11.36 -2.12
CA LEU A 235 -21.59 11.21 -3.47
C LEU A 235 -22.64 11.45 -4.57
N GLN A 236 -23.81 12.01 -4.23
CA GLN A 236 -24.91 12.21 -5.17
C GLN A 236 -24.51 13.04 -6.41
N VAL A 237 -23.64 14.05 -6.23
CA VAL A 237 -23.14 14.88 -7.34
C VAL A 237 -22.29 14.06 -8.31
N ALA A 238 -21.46 13.16 -7.81
CA ALA A 238 -20.66 12.27 -8.65
C ALA A 238 -21.54 11.25 -9.41
N VAL A 239 -22.61 10.75 -8.77
CA VAL A 239 -23.61 9.88 -9.42
C VAL A 239 -24.34 10.63 -10.56
N GLN A 240 -24.73 11.88 -10.33
CA GLN A 240 -25.36 12.71 -11.35
C GLN A 240 -24.41 13.00 -12.53
N GLU A 241 -23.14 13.27 -12.24
CA GLU A 241 -22.13 13.48 -13.27
C GLU A 241 -21.91 12.21 -14.11
N LEU A 242 -21.91 11.04 -13.47
CA LEU A 242 -21.83 9.77 -14.17
C LEU A 242 -23.05 9.55 -15.07
N GLY A 243 -24.26 9.79 -14.54
CA GLY A 243 -25.51 9.70 -15.31
C GLY A 243 -25.52 10.62 -16.53
N SER A 244 -25.09 11.86 -16.40
CA SER A 244 -24.99 12.81 -17.52
C SER A 244 -23.90 12.39 -18.52
N SER A 245 -22.79 11.82 -18.06
CA SER A 245 -21.72 11.31 -18.92
C SER A 245 -22.10 10.05 -19.70
N LEU A 246 -23.02 9.25 -19.16
CA LEU A 246 -23.57 8.05 -19.82
C LEU A 246 -24.87 8.36 -20.59
N GLY A 247 -25.54 9.47 -20.29
CA GLY A 247 -26.86 9.84 -20.80
C GLY A 247 -26.96 9.98 -22.33
N TRP A 248 -25.85 10.21 -23.03
CA TRP A 248 -25.80 10.17 -24.49
C TRP A 248 -25.91 8.74 -25.07
N MET A 249 -25.64 7.70 -24.25
CA MET A 249 -25.82 6.28 -24.64
C MET A 249 -27.22 5.76 -24.36
N HIS A 250 -27.91 6.30 -23.39
CA HIS A 250 -29.31 6.03 -23.14
C HIS A 250 -30.08 7.16 -23.84
N GLY A 251 -30.75 6.83 -24.95
CA GLY A 251 -31.59 7.78 -25.64
C GLY A 251 -32.60 8.49 -24.72
N PRO A 252 -33.26 9.57 -25.16
CA PRO A 252 -34.09 10.39 -24.31
C PRO A 252 -35.10 9.53 -23.55
N ASP A 253 -35.26 9.82 -22.28
CA ASP A 253 -36.16 9.18 -21.33
C ASP A 253 -37.56 8.99 -21.95
N PRO A 254 -38.12 7.79 -21.95
CA PRO A 254 -39.46 7.58 -22.58
C PRO A 254 -40.59 8.34 -21.94
N GLN A 255 -40.36 9.09 -20.87
CA GLN A 255 -41.40 9.86 -20.16
C GLN A 255 -41.53 11.33 -20.58
N ASN A 256 -40.75 11.82 -21.53
CA ASN A 256 -40.90 13.21 -22.01
C ASN A 256 -41.53 13.25 -23.42
N TYR A 257 -42.69 12.66 -23.59
CA TYR A 257 -43.53 12.85 -24.76
C TYR A 257 -44.34 14.16 -24.63
N GLY A 258 -43.69 15.28 -24.91
CA GLY A 258 -44.32 16.58 -24.84
C GLY A 258 -43.75 17.63 -25.79
N ASN A 259 -43.16 17.24 -26.93
CA ASN A 259 -42.82 18.22 -27.97
C ASN A 259 -42.90 17.60 -29.39
N PRO A 260 -43.82 17.99 -30.24
CA PRO A 260 -43.99 17.45 -31.58
C PRO A 260 -43.09 18.19 -32.58
N GLY A 261 -41.82 17.86 -32.60
CA GLY A 261 -40.90 18.44 -33.59
C GLY A 261 -39.44 18.05 -33.43
N GLY A 262 -39.08 16.81 -33.77
CA GLY A 262 -37.67 16.50 -33.85
C GLY A 262 -37.26 15.04 -33.54
N ASN A 263 -37.87 14.04 -34.17
CA ASN A 263 -37.55 12.63 -33.88
C ASN A 263 -37.36 11.78 -35.14
N GLU A 264 -36.57 12.24 -36.12
CA GLU A 264 -36.15 11.31 -37.19
C GLU A 264 -35.04 10.37 -36.78
N LEU A 265 -34.14 10.77 -35.87
CA LEU A 265 -32.98 9.96 -35.44
C LEU A 265 -33.35 8.84 -34.46
N GLY A 266 -34.40 8.99 -33.65
CA GLY A 266 -34.88 7.94 -32.76
C GLY A 266 -35.53 6.77 -33.53
N SER A 267 -36.25 7.06 -34.57
CA SER A 267 -36.92 6.06 -35.42
C SER A 267 -35.92 5.15 -36.14
N ILE A 268 -34.79 5.66 -36.58
CA ILE A 268 -33.74 4.86 -37.25
C ILE A 268 -33.07 3.89 -36.28
N ARG A 269 -32.88 4.29 -35.04
CA ARG A 269 -32.27 3.46 -34.01
C ARG A 269 -33.18 2.31 -33.56
N ASP A 270 -34.46 2.60 -33.39
CA ASP A 270 -35.47 1.58 -33.02
C ASP A 270 -35.65 0.56 -34.15
N GLN A 271 -35.57 0.97 -35.41
CA GLN A 271 -35.58 0.11 -36.58
C GLN A 271 -34.33 -0.78 -36.66
N LEU A 272 -33.15 -0.26 -36.24
CA LEU A 272 -31.92 -1.02 -36.19
C LEU A 272 -31.95 -2.13 -35.12
N PHE A 273 -32.53 -1.84 -33.96
CA PHE A 273 -32.61 -2.80 -32.85
C PHE A 273 -33.79 -3.77 -32.96
N SER A 274 -34.87 -3.41 -33.64
CA SER A 274 -36.05 -4.27 -33.82
C SER A 274 -35.85 -5.33 -34.93
N GLY A 275 -34.71 -5.28 -35.65
CA GLY A 275 -34.46 -6.23 -36.74
C GLY A 275 -35.38 -6.13 -37.93
N THR A 276 -36.21 -5.09 -38.00
CA THR A 276 -37.18 -4.85 -39.09
C THR A 276 -36.51 -4.16 -40.28
N TYR A 277 -35.33 -4.59 -40.64
CA TYR A 277 -34.73 -4.23 -41.93
C TYR A 277 -35.34 -5.10 -43.01
N GLY A 278 -36.20 -4.47 -43.82
CA GLY A 278 -36.56 -5.08 -45.09
C GLY A 278 -38.01 -5.06 -45.54
N LEU A 279 -38.91 -4.40 -44.87
CA LEU A 279 -40.26 -4.14 -45.47
C LEU A 279 -40.35 -2.66 -45.87
N GLY A 280 -39.45 -2.31 -46.80
CA GLY A 280 -39.44 -1.01 -47.43
C GLY A 280 -40.63 -0.86 -48.38
N THR A 281 -41.41 0.21 -48.22
CA THR A 281 -42.35 0.67 -49.20
C THR A 281 -41.65 0.83 -50.57
N PRO A 282 -42.22 0.37 -51.68
CA PRO A 282 -41.57 0.48 -52.99
C PRO A 282 -41.43 1.93 -53.39
N VAL A 283 -40.22 2.36 -53.69
CA VAL A 283 -39.92 3.67 -54.26
C VAL A 283 -40.61 3.76 -55.61
N LYS A 284 -41.60 4.60 -55.76
CA LYS A 284 -42.19 4.94 -57.08
C LYS A 284 -41.15 5.71 -57.87
N VAL A 285 -40.53 5.05 -58.82
CA VAL A 285 -39.75 5.69 -59.88
C VAL A 285 -40.74 6.27 -60.87
N GLY A 286 -40.79 7.60 -60.96
CA GLY A 286 -41.61 8.29 -61.96
C GLY A 286 -41.08 8.09 -63.37
N PRO A 287 -41.92 8.07 -64.40
CA PRO A 287 -41.44 7.98 -65.78
C PRO A 287 -40.76 9.26 -66.19
N TRP A 288 -39.76 9.15 -67.03
CA TRP A 288 -39.01 10.17 -67.75
C TRP A 288 -39.88 10.96 -68.69
#